data_6ee1536358ac83872b2cea4addba292f
#
_entry.id   6ee1536358ac83872b2cea4addba292f
#
_cell.length_a   1.000
_cell.length_b   1.000
_cell.length_c   1.000
_cell.angle_alpha   90.00
_cell.angle_beta   90.00
_cell.angle_gamma   90.00
#
_symmetry.space_group_name_H-M   'P 1'
#
loop_
_entity.id
_entity.type
_entity.pdbx_description
1 polymer ?
#
loop_
_entity_poly.entity_id
_entity_poly.type
_entity_poly.pdbx_seq_one_letter_code
_entity_poly.pdbx_strand_id
1 'polypeptide(L)'
;SDLACYGVAAVFGIIMSGSRTVFVLTAVAVIWVFAAKSSGKKVIISVLAAGAVVAVILAVAAGSAGILERFTNISFGASTFLGRILYVQDALPLILKHPFGLGYYGYYFIQQSVQTGVYTVVNAHNELIQILLDAGVIPAVFMGAAVLRSVFTKRTQSRNRIVLSIMILHSLFDYDFQFLAMGFVLILFLDMRNIKTQKVPVLTGTVVGLTGAAAAALSIMCGVSDVCYTSGNYKAAEKVYSGNTM
;
A
#
# COMPACT_ATOMS: atom_id res chain seq x y z
N SER A 1 -11.56 -27.37 6.04
CA SER A 1 -12.25 -26.90 4.84
C SER A 1 -12.10 -25.38 4.63
N ASP A 2 -12.34 -24.55 5.63
CA ASP A 2 -12.28 -23.08 5.46
C ASP A 2 -10.88 -22.57 5.08
N LEU A 3 -9.83 -23.17 5.64
CA LEU A 3 -8.45 -22.85 5.33
C LEU A 3 -8.11 -23.09 3.84
N ALA A 4 -8.68 -24.16 3.25
CA ALA A 4 -8.52 -24.44 1.83
C ALA A 4 -9.23 -23.39 0.96
N CYS A 5 -10.44 -22.95 1.34
CA CYS A 5 -11.17 -21.90 0.64
C CYS A 5 -10.42 -20.56 0.68
N TYR A 6 -9.86 -20.17 1.84
CA TYR A 6 -9.03 -18.97 1.94
C TYR A 6 -7.75 -19.08 1.11
N GLY A 7 -7.13 -20.27 1.07
CA GLY A 7 -5.96 -20.50 0.23
C GLY A 7 -6.26 -20.34 -1.25
N VAL A 8 -7.36 -20.91 -1.73
CA VAL A 8 -7.79 -20.78 -3.13
C VAL A 8 -8.11 -19.33 -3.47
N ALA A 9 -8.85 -18.62 -2.61
CA ALA A 9 -9.18 -17.22 -2.83
C ALA A 9 -7.92 -16.33 -2.87
N ALA A 10 -6.94 -16.59 -1.99
CA ALA A 10 -5.67 -15.86 -1.97
C ALA A 10 -4.87 -16.10 -3.26
N VAL A 11 -4.73 -17.36 -3.70
CA VAL A 11 -4.04 -17.71 -4.96
C VAL A 11 -4.73 -17.05 -6.14
N PHE A 12 -6.06 -17.10 -6.21
CA PHE A 12 -6.83 -16.44 -7.26
C PHE A 12 -6.58 -14.92 -7.26
N GLY A 13 -6.64 -14.26 -6.10
CA GLY A 13 -6.37 -12.83 -5.98
C GLY A 13 -4.94 -12.45 -6.42
N ILE A 14 -3.93 -13.27 -6.07
CA ILE A 14 -2.55 -13.08 -6.49
C ILE A 14 -2.43 -13.16 -8.02
N ILE A 15 -3.04 -14.17 -8.64
CA ILE A 15 -3.03 -14.34 -10.10
C ILE A 15 -3.71 -13.14 -10.78
N MET A 16 -4.90 -12.76 -10.30
CA MET A 16 -5.67 -11.65 -10.87
C MET A 16 -5.00 -10.29 -10.70
N SER A 17 -4.15 -10.12 -9.67
CA SER A 17 -3.41 -8.87 -9.48
C SER A 17 -2.43 -8.58 -10.63
N GLY A 18 -1.88 -9.61 -11.29
CA GLY A 18 -0.86 -9.48 -12.33
C GLY A 18 0.41 -8.73 -11.88
N SER A 19 0.56 -8.50 -10.57
CA SER A 19 1.67 -7.74 -10.00
C SER A 19 2.88 -8.62 -9.76
N ARG A 20 3.99 -8.30 -10.44
CA ARG A 20 5.29 -9.00 -10.25
C ARG A 20 5.78 -8.89 -8.80
N THR A 21 5.61 -7.74 -8.18
CA THR A 21 5.98 -7.49 -6.78
C THR A 21 5.22 -8.41 -5.84
N VAL A 22 3.90 -8.56 -6.03
CA VAL A 22 3.07 -9.46 -5.23
C VAL A 22 3.53 -10.90 -5.35
N PHE A 23 3.88 -11.37 -6.55
CA PHE A 23 4.41 -12.74 -6.75
C PHE A 23 5.71 -12.98 -6.00
N VAL A 24 6.68 -12.07 -6.13
CA VAL A 24 7.97 -12.18 -5.44
C VAL A 24 7.79 -12.15 -3.92
N LEU A 25 7.00 -11.22 -3.40
CA LEU A 25 6.76 -11.11 -1.96
C LEU A 25 5.99 -12.30 -1.40
N THR A 26 5.05 -12.87 -2.17
CA THR A 26 4.35 -14.09 -1.78
C THR A 26 5.33 -15.27 -1.68
N ALA A 27 6.22 -15.42 -2.64
CA ALA A 27 7.25 -16.45 -2.60
C ALA A 27 8.16 -16.27 -1.37
N VAL A 28 8.62 -15.05 -1.10
CA VAL A 28 9.43 -14.73 0.09
C VAL A 28 8.66 -15.04 1.38
N ALA A 29 7.37 -14.67 1.47
CA ALA A 29 6.53 -14.94 2.62
C ALA A 29 6.36 -16.44 2.88
N VAL A 30 6.09 -17.21 1.83
CA VAL A 30 5.97 -18.67 1.91
C VAL A 30 7.29 -19.27 2.40
N ILE A 31 8.42 -18.90 1.80
CA ILE A 31 9.74 -19.35 2.24
C ILE A 31 9.98 -19.01 3.71
N TRP A 32 9.68 -17.78 4.12
CA TRP A 32 9.88 -17.34 5.50
C TRP A 32 9.03 -18.14 6.50
N VAL A 33 7.74 -18.33 6.23
CA VAL A 33 6.83 -19.09 7.11
C VAL A 33 7.34 -20.52 7.28
N PHE A 34 7.79 -21.13 6.22
CA PHE A 34 8.30 -22.49 6.26
C PHE A 34 9.68 -22.59 6.92
N ALA A 35 10.58 -21.67 6.65
CA ALA A 35 11.90 -21.62 7.28
C ALA A 35 11.81 -21.41 8.81
N ALA A 36 10.83 -20.62 9.27
CA ALA A 36 10.62 -20.38 10.69
C ALA A 36 10.08 -21.58 11.48
N LYS A 37 9.52 -22.59 10.80
CA LYS A 37 8.83 -23.74 11.44
C LYS A 37 9.48 -25.10 11.20
N SER A 38 10.51 -25.22 10.34
CA SER A 38 10.99 -26.52 9.85
C SER A 38 12.47 -26.78 10.07
N SER A 39 12.84 -28.03 10.31
CA SER A 39 14.21 -28.53 10.17
C SER A 39 14.60 -28.59 8.67
N GLY A 40 15.89 -28.40 8.35
CA GLY A 40 16.43 -28.14 7.00
C GLY A 40 15.86 -28.93 5.81
N LYS A 41 15.54 -30.24 5.95
CA LYS A 41 14.93 -31.03 4.86
C LYS A 41 13.52 -30.53 4.48
N LYS A 42 12.72 -30.09 5.44
CA LYS A 42 11.38 -29.57 5.20
C LYS A 42 11.41 -28.21 4.53
N VAL A 43 12.44 -27.40 4.77
CA VAL A 43 12.64 -26.10 4.07
C VAL A 43 12.85 -26.35 2.58
N ILE A 44 13.70 -27.31 2.22
CA ILE A 44 13.96 -27.65 0.81
C ILE A 44 12.66 -28.10 0.11
N ILE A 45 11.90 -29.01 0.74
CA ILE A 45 10.62 -29.49 0.19
C ILE A 45 9.64 -28.32 0.02
N SER A 46 9.62 -27.39 0.95
CA SER A 46 8.70 -26.23 0.90
C SER A 46 9.11 -25.20 -0.15
N VAL A 47 10.39 -24.98 -0.35
CA VAL A 47 10.92 -24.15 -1.45
C VAL A 47 10.58 -24.78 -2.80
N LEU A 48 10.73 -26.09 -2.92
CA LEU A 48 10.35 -26.84 -4.14
C LEU A 48 8.84 -26.79 -4.37
N ALA A 49 8.02 -26.95 -3.31
CA ALA A 49 6.57 -26.84 -3.41
C ALA A 49 6.12 -25.43 -3.78
N ALA A 50 6.72 -24.40 -3.19
CA ALA A 50 6.45 -22.99 -3.55
C ALA A 50 6.88 -22.71 -5.00
N GLY A 51 8.03 -23.21 -5.42
CA GLY A 51 8.50 -23.14 -6.80
C GLY A 51 7.55 -23.84 -7.78
N ALA A 52 7.03 -25.02 -7.42
CA ALA A 52 6.05 -25.73 -8.22
C ALA A 52 4.72 -24.97 -8.32
N VAL A 53 4.24 -24.37 -7.22
CA VAL A 53 3.04 -23.51 -7.24
C VAL A 53 3.25 -22.33 -8.15
N VAL A 54 4.38 -21.64 -8.05
CA VAL A 54 4.73 -20.53 -8.94
C VAL A 54 4.81 -20.99 -10.40
N ALA A 55 5.42 -22.14 -10.66
CA ALA A 55 5.49 -22.71 -12.01
C ALA A 55 4.10 -23.06 -12.57
N VAL A 56 3.20 -23.62 -11.75
CA VAL A 56 1.81 -23.89 -12.14
C VAL A 56 1.06 -22.59 -12.44
N ILE A 57 1.23 -21.58 -11.59
CA ILE A 57 0.64 -20.25 -11.80
C ILE A 57 1.13 -19.66 -13.12
N LEU A 58 2.44 -19.72 -13.37
CA LEU A 58 3.02 -19.24 -14.63
C LEU A 58 2.54 -20.03 -15.83
N ALA A 59 2.40 -21.35 -15.71
CA ALA A 59 1.89 -22.22 -16.78
C ALA A 59 0.41 -21.93 -17.11
N VAL A 60 -0.42 -21.72 -16.08
CA VAL A 60 -1.83 -21.32 -16.25
C VAL A 60 -1.91 -19.91 -16.83
N ALA A 61 -1.06 -18.99 -16.38
CA ALA A 61 -0.96 -17.64 -16.91
C ALA A 61 -0.43 -17.61 -18.36
N ALA A 62 0.37 -18.60 -18.77
CA ALA A 62 0.86 -18.76 -20.15
C ALA A 62 -0.28 -19.00 -21.17
N GLY A 63 -1.43 -19.51 -20.72
CA GLY A 63 -2.64 -19.61 -21.53
C GLY A 63 -3.30 -18.27 -21.85
N SER A 64 -2.93 -17.20 -21.16
CA SER A 64 -3.32 -15.81 -21.45
C SER A 64 -2.09 -15.03 -21.93
N ALA A 65 -1.98 -14.83 -23.23
CA ALA A 65 -0.78 -14.28 -23.91
C ALA A 65 -0.21 -12.98 -23.29
N GLY A 66 -1.05 -12.14 -22.66
CA GLY A 66 -0.59 -10.89 -22.06
C GLY A 66 0.09 -11.02 -20.68
N ILE A 67 -0.16 -12.09 -19.92
CA ILE A 67 0.43 -12.28 -18.58
C ILE A 67 1.83 -12.86 -18.69
N LEU A 68 2.05 -13.83 -19.60
CA LEU A 68 3.37 -14.42 -19.82
C LEU A 68 4.39 -13.37 -20.28
N GLU A 69 4.00 -12.51 -21.20
CA GLU A 69 4.86 -11.42 -21.71
C GLU A 69 5.31 -10.47 -20.59
N ARG A 70 4.47 -10.21 -19.59
CA ARG A 70 4.82 -9.40 -18.42
C ARG A 70 5.89 -10.05 -17.53
N PHE A 71 5.97 -11.38 -17.48
CA PHE A 71 6.95 -12.10 -16.66
C PHE A 71 8.24 -12.43 -17.40
N THR A 72 8.20 -12.60 -18.71
CA THR A 72 9.40 -12.86 -19.53
C THR A 72 10.22 -11.61 -19.80
N ASN A 73 9.57 -10.43 -19.83
CA ASN A 73 10.22 -9.15 -20.08
C ASN A 73 10.60 -8.43 -18.77
N ILE A 74 11.20 -9.13 -17.80
CA ILE A 74 11.75 -8.52 -16.59
C ILE A 74 13.12 -7.95 -16.93
N SER A 75 13.21 -6.63 -17.08
CA SER A 75 14.48 -5.93 -17.15
C SER A 75 14.48 -4.75 -16.18
N PHE A 76 15.62 -4.50 -15.51
CA PHE A 76 15.80 -3.29 -14.70
C PHE A 76 15.81 -2.02 -15.55
N GLY A 77 15.97 -2.14 -16.86
CA GLY A 77 15.78 -1.09 -17.86
C GLY A 77 14.33 -0.90 -18.28
N ALA A 78 13.37 -1.65 -17.74
CA ALA A 78 11.95 -1.47 -18.05
C ALA A 78 11.50 -0.06 -17.63
N SER A 79 10.76 0.61 -18.49
CA SER A 79 10.25 1.97 -18.26
C SER A 79 9.51 2.13 -16.93
N THR A 80 8.84 1.09 -16.47
CA THR A 80 8.14 1.07 -15.17
C THR A 80 9.06 1.12 -13.96
N PHE A 81 10.23 0.50 -14.00
CA PHE A 81 11.19 0.52 -12.89
C PHE A 81 11.97 1.84 -12.88
N LEU A 82 12.46 2.27 -14.04
CA LEU A 82 13.16 3.56 -14.19
C LEU A 82 12.23 4.72 -13.86
N GLY A 83 10.95 4.64 -14.23
CA GLY A 83 9.95 5.63 -13.86
C GLY A 83 9.81 5.79 -12.35
N ARG A 84 9.78 4.69 -11.58
CA ARG A 84 9.72 4.78 -10.11
C ARG A 84 10.94 5.44 -9.48
N ILE A 85 12.14 5.17 -10.02
CA ILE A 85 13.37 5.86 -9.57
C ILE A 85 13.25 7.36 -9.85
N LEU A 86 12.78 7.71 -11.05
CA LEU A 86 12.61 9.11 -11.45
C LEU A 86 11.60 9.83 -10.56
N TYR A 87 10.46 9.20 -10.25
CA TYR A 87 9.46 9.80 -9.35
C TYR A 87 10.03 10.10 -7.96
N VAL A 88 10.86 9.20 -7.42
CA VAL A 88 11.53 9.42 -6.14
C VAL A 88 12.55 10.56 -6.25
N GLN A 89 13.36 10.60 -7.30
CA GLN A 89 14.35 11.66 -7.53
C GLN A 89 13.70 13.03 -7.64
N ASP A 90 12.61 13.14 -8.38
CA ASP A 90 11.88 14.40 -8.59
C ASP A 90 11.07 14.82 -7.35
N ALA A 91 10.66 13.86 -6.50
CA ALA A 91 9.96 14.13 -5.27
C ALA A 91 10.88 14.69 -4.15
N LEU A 92 12.15 14.30 -4.09
CA LEU A 92 13.07 14.69 -3.02
C LEU A 92 13.20 16.22 -2.85
N PRO A 93 13.39 17.03 -3.90
CA PRO A 93 13.43 18.49 -3.78
C PRO A 93 12.13 19.08 -3.21
N LEU A 94 10.97 18.49 -3.55
CA LEU A 94 9.67 18.92 -3.02
C LEU A 94 9.55 18.64 -1.53
N ILE A 95 9.95 17.45 -1.09
CA ILE A 95 9.95 17.07 0.33
C ILE A 95 10.82 18.03 1.16
N LEU A 96 12.00 18.38 0.64
CA LEU A 96 12.91 19.33 1.31
C LEU A 96 12.33 20.74 1.40
N LYS A 97 11.61 21.19 0.38
CA LYS A 97 10.95 22.52 0.37
C LYS A 97 9.67 22.54 1.20
N HIS A 98 8.99 21.40 1.33
CA HIS A 98 7.69 21.29 2.01
C HIS A 98 7.73 20.22 3.11
N PRO A 99 8.50 20.44 4.21
CA PRO A 99 8.66 19.45 5.27
C PRO A 99 7.37 19.09 6.01
N PHE A 100 6.34 19.92 5.90
CA PHE A 100 4.99 19.68 6.46
C PHE A 100 4.03 19.03 5.45
N GLY A 101 4.53 18.66 4.26
CA GLY A 101 3.75 18.07 3.18
C GLY A 101 3.10 19.10 2.27
N LEU A 102 2.58 18.62 1.16
CA LEU A 102 1.85 19.38 0.14
C LEU A 102 0.34 19.26 0.28
N GLY A 103 -0.11 18.34 1.15
CA GLY A 103 -1.49 17.90 1.21
C GLY A 103 -1.82 16.81 0.20
N TYR A 104 -2.98 16.19 0.39
CA TYR A 104 -3.48 15.14 -0.48
C TYR A 104 -3.60 15.65 -1.94
N TYR A 105 -3.15 14.87 -2.90
CA TYR A 105 -3.01 15.26 -4.31
C TYR A 105 -2.03 16.40 -4.62
N GLY A 106 -1.36 17.01 -3.63
CA GLY A 106 -0.45 18.12 -3.86
C GLY A 106 0.67 17.79 -4.84
N TYR A 107 1.22 16.58 -4.77
CA TYR A 107 2.25 16.11 -5.71
C TYR A 107 1.75 16.09 -7.16
N TYR A 108 0.55 15.62 -7.42
CA TYR A 108 -0.04 15.57 -8.76
C TYR A 108 -0.05 16.94 -9.45
N PHE A 109 -0.40 17.99 -8.71
CA PHE A 109 -0.47 19.35 -9.26
C PHE A 109 0.90 20.01 -9.44
N ILE A 110 1.87 19.66 -8.60
CA ILE A 110 3.18 20.34 -8.59
C ILE A 110 4.24 19.56 -9.41
N GLN A 111 4.07 18.25 -9.63
CA GLN A 111 5.08 17.41 -10.27
C GLN A 111 5.63 17.99 -11.59
N GLN A 112 4.79 18.60 -12.41
CA GLN A 112 5.20 19.18 -13.69
C GLN A 112 6.27 20.27 -13.55
N SER A 113 6.36 20.95 -12.41
CA SER A 113 7.35 22.01 -12.15
C SER A 113 8.73 21.48 -11.77
N VAL A 114 8.84 20.20 -11.41
CA VAL A 114 10.08 19.58 -10.90
C VAL A 114 10.50 18.33 -11.65
N GLN A 115 9.61 17.77 -12.49
CA GLN A 115 9.88 16.53 -13.20
C GLN A 115 11.03 16.70 -14.21
N THR A 116 11.91 15.72 -14.20
CA THR A 116 13.08 15.66 -15.11
C THR A 116 12.84 14.76 -16.33
N GLY A 117 11.67 14.10 -16.39
CA GLY A 117 11.22 13.28 -17.51
C GLY A 117 9.76 13.52 -17.84
N VAL A 118 9.30 12.95 -18.96
CA VAL A 118 7.89 13.07 -19.40
C VAL A 118 7.07 11.97 -18.74
N TYR A 119 6.34 12.32 -17.70
CA TYR A 119 5.38 11.44 -17.03
C TYR A 119 4.26 12.25 -16.37
N THR A 120 3.15 11.58 -16.10
CA THR A 120 2.07 12.12 -15.26
C THR A 120 1.58 10.99 -14.38
N VAL A 121 1.75 11.13 -13.07
CA VAL A 121 1.33 10.15 -12.07
C VAL A 121 0.60 10.84 -10.94
N VAL A 122 -0.39 10.16 -10.38
CA VAL A 122 -1.12 10.68 -9.23
C VAL A 122 -0.29 10.47 -7.95
N ASN A 123 0.36 9.32 -7.86
CA ASN A 123 1.14 8.90 -6.70
C ASN A 123 2.58 8.54 -7.09
N ALA A 124 3.52 8.72 -6.18
CA ALA A 124 4.95 8.50 -6.41
C ALA A 124 5.35 7.00 -6.49
N HIS A 125 4.41 6.06 -6.45
CA HIS A 125 4.66 4.61 -6.42
C HIS A 125 5.68 4.16 -5.36
N ASN A 126 5.74 4.86 -4.25
CA ASN A 126 6.49 4.55 -3.05
C ASN A 126 5.77 5.24 -1.88
N GLU A 127 5.23 4.44 -0.99
CA GLU A 127 4.38 4.96 0.09
C GLU A 127 5.12 5.86 1.07
N LEU A 128 6.39 5.57 1.37
CA LEU A 128 7.18 6.44 2.24
C LEU A 128 7.33 7.84 1.64
N ILE A 129 7.65 7.90 0.35
CA ILE A 129 7.75 9.15 -0.40
C ILE A 129 6.39 9.83 -0.46
N GLN A 130 5.31 9.08 -0.70
CA GLN A 130 3.97 9.62 -0.77
C GLN A 130 3.53 10.26 0.57
N ILE A 131 3.78 9.59 1.70
CA ILE A 131 3.46 10.15 3.02
C ILE A 131 4.28 11.42 3.31
N LEU A 132 5.56 11.42 2.92
CA LEU A 132 6.41 12.62 3.06
C LEU A 132 5.88 13.77 2.20
N LEU A 133 5.38 13.49 1.00
CA LEU A 133 4.78 14.50 0.12
C LEU A 133 3.42 15.00 0.63
N ASP A 134 2.55 14.09 1.08
CA ASP A 134 1.18 14.44 1.46
C ASP A 134 1.10 15.04 2.88
N ALA A 135 1.72 14.38 3.85
CA ALA A 135 1.58 14.69 5.27
C ALA A 135 2.84 15.29 5.91
N GLY A 136 3.98 15.16 5.25
CA GLY A 136 5.26 15.68 5.70
C GLY A 136 6.05 14.73 6.61
N VAL A 137 7.18 15.25 7.11
CA VAL A 137 8.19 14.46 7.85
C VAL A 137 7.66 13.95 9.19
N ILE A 138 6.88 14.75 9.91
CA ILE A 138 6.43 14.41 11.27
C ILE A 138 5.55 13.15 11.25
N PRO A 139 4.43 13.09 10.50
CA PRO A 139 3.62 11.87 10.39
C PRO A 139 4.40 10.68 9.83
N ALA A 140 5.28 10.89 8.84
CA ALA A 140 6.10 9.83 8.27
C ALA A 140 7.02 9.18 9.32
N VAL A 141 7.68 9.98 10.17
CA VAL A 141 8.54 9.49 11.26
C VAL A 141 7.72 8.72 12.30
N PHE A 142 6.57 9.25 12.74
CA PHE A 142 5.74 8.56 13.73
C PHE A 142 5.19 7.24 13.19
N MET A 143 4.71 7.20 11.96
CA MET A 143 4.21 6.00 11.34
C MET A 143 5.33 4.98 11.13
N GLY A 144 6.47 5.41 10.59
CA GLY A 144 7.64 4.57 10.41
C GLY A 144 8.13 3.98 11.73
N ALA A 145 8.21 4.79 12.80
CA ALA A 145 8.61 4.33 14.12
C ALA A 145 7.63 3.29 14.69
N ALA A 146 6.32 3.50 14.55
CA ALA A 146 5.30 2.55 15.02
C ALA A 146 5.40 1.20 14.30
N VAL A 147 5.60 1.25 12.99
CA VAL A 147 5.75 0.06 12.14
C VAL A 147 7.06 -0.67 12.45
N LEU A 148 8.19 0.02 12.45
CA LEU A 148 9.50 -0.57 12.76
C LEU A 148 9.51 -1.18 14.17
N ARG A 149 8.95 -0.47 15.16
CA ARG A 149 8.79 -1.03 16.49
C ARG A 149 8.00 -2.34 16.46
N SER A 150 6.89 -2.39 15.73
CA SER A 150 6.05 -3.58 15.64
C SER A 150 6.75 -4.75 14.96
N VAL A 151 7.59 -4.49 13.96
CA VAL A 151 8.37 -5.51 13.25
C VAL A 151 9.52 -6.05 14.11
N PHE A 152 10.27 -5.16 14.80
CA PHE A 152 11.49 -5.56 15.51
C PHE A 152 11.29 -5.94 16.96
N THR A 153 10.13 -5.65 17.56
CA THR A 153 9.84 -6.05 18.94
C THR A 153 9.69 -7.58 19.05
N LYS A 154 10.50 -8.22 19.90
CA LYS A 154 10.46 -9.68 20.13
C LYS A 154 9.10 -10.19 20.63
N ARG A 155 8.29 -9.32 21.23
CA ARG A 155 6.95 -9.65 21.77
C ARG A 155 5.87 -9.73 20.69
N THR A 156 6.11 -9.16 19.51
CA THR A 156 5.17 -9.24 18.40
C THR A 156 5.10 -10.68 17.88
N GLN A 157 3.89 -11.18 17.66
CA GLN A 157 3.70 -12.52 17.11
C GLN A 157 4.38 -12.63 15.75
N SER A 158 5.02 -13.76 15.48
CA SER A 158 5.73 -13.99 14.20
C SER A 158 4.84 -13.75 12.99
N ARG A 159 3.55 -14.14 13.07
CA ARG A 159 2.56 -13.87 12.02
C ARG A 159 2.42 -12.38 11.71
N ASN A 160 2.23 -11.56 12.74
CA ASN A 160 2.06 -10.11 12.58
C ASN A 160 3.33 -9.47 11.98
N ARG A 161 4.51 -9.90 12.44
CA ARG A 161 5.78 -9.43 11.86
C ARG A 161 5.90 -9.74 10.38
N ILE A 162 5.54 -10.96 9.98
CA ILE A 162 5.59 -11.37 8.56
C ILE A 162 4.63 -10.49 7.74
N VAL A 163 3.38 -10.33 8.17
CA VAL A 163 2.39 -9.51 7.46
C VAL A 163 2.87 -8.06 7.34
N LEU A 164 3.31 -7.44 8.45
CA LEU A 164 3.83 -6.07 8.44
C LEU A 164 5.05 -5.93 7.52
N SER A 165 5.99 -6.89 7.56
CA SER A 165 7.17 -6.84 6.71
C SER A 165 6.82 -6.93 5.23
N ILE A 166 5.85 -7.77 4.86
CA ILE A 166 5.38 -7.88 3.48
C ILE A 166 4.70 -6.60 3.03
N MET A 167 3.81 -6.03 3.88
CA MET A 167 3.15 -4.77 3.59
C MET A 167 4.15 -3.65 3.37
N ILE A 168 5.16 -3.51 4.24
CA ILE A 168 6.21 -2.49 4.09
C ILE A 168 7.01 -2.71 2.82
N LEU A 169 7.45 -3.95 2.56
CA LEU A 169 8.23 -4.25 1.36
C LEU A 169 7.43 -3.97 0.09
N HIS A 170 6.12 -4.26 0.08
CA HIS A 170 5.26 -3.92 -1.07
C HIS A 170 5.11 -2.41 -1.23
N SER A 171 4.83 -1.70 -0.13
CA SER A 171 4.61 -0.26 -0.14
C SER A 171 5.84 0.58 -0.52
N LEU A 172 7.06 0.00 -0.49
CA LEU A 172 8.24 0.66 -1.06
C LEU A 172 8.24 0.68 -2.61
N PHE A 173 7.39 -0.13 -3.23
CA PHE A 173 7.30 -0.24 -4.69
C PHE A 173 5.92 0.13 -5.24
N ASP A 174 4.96 0.46 -4.36
CA ASP A 174 3.61 0.86 -4.75
C ASP A 174 2.97 1.83 -3.73
N TYR A 175 1.71 2.25 -3.96
CA TYR A 175 0.95 3.21 -3.15
C TYR A 175 -0.21 2.51 -2.41
N ASP A 176 0.10 1.61 -1.50
CA ASP A 176 -0.87 0.75 -0.83
C ASP A 176 -1.83 1.50 0.09
N PHE A 177 -1.37 2.52 0.81
CA PHE A 177 -2.17 3.20 1.83
C PHE A 177 -3.10 4.29 1.28
N GLN A 178 -3.10 4.48 -0.03
CA GLN A 178 -4.18 5.21 -0.70
C GLN A 178 -5.51 4.45 -0.63
N PHE A 179 -5.44 3.13 -0.38
CA PHE A 179 -6.61 2.31 -0.12
C PHE A 179 -6.87 2.24 1.39
N LEU A 180 -7.98 2.82 1.86
CA LEU A 180 -8.37 2.85 3.28
C LEU A 180 -8.34 1.47 3.93
N ALA A 181 -8.72 0.42 3.21
CA ALA A 181 -8.66 -0.97 3.67
C ALA A 181 -7.25 -1.39 4.10
N MET A 182 -6.20 -0.96 3.39
CA MET A 182 -4.81 -1.27 3.72
C MET A 182 -4.37 -0.55 5.01
N GLY A 183 -4.85 0.68 5.23
CA GLY A 183 -4.65 1.39 6.50
C GLY A 183 -5.25 0.65 7.69
N PHE A 184 -6.47 0.12 7.56
CA PHE A 184 -7.09 -0.72 8.59
C PHE A 184 -6.30 -2.01 8.83
N VAL A 185 -5.87 -2.70 7.78
CA VAL A 185 -5.03 -3.90 7.91
C VAL A 185 -3.73 -3.56 8.62
N LEU A 186 -3.07 -2.45 8.29
CA LEU A 186 -1.86 -2.00 9.00
C LEU A 186 -2.11 -1.86 10.50
N ILE A 187 -3.17 -1.14 10.89
CA ILE A 187 -3.52 -0.91 12.31
C ILE A 187 -3.78 -2.22 13.04
N LEU A 188 -4.47 -3.18 12.42
CA LEU A 188 -4.78 -4.49 13.03
C LEU A 188 -3.53 -5.32 13.34
N PHE A 189 -2.45 -5.14 12.58
CA PHE A 189 -1.21 -5.89 12.75
C PHE A 189 -0.14 -5.15 13.57
N LEU A 190 -0.32 -3.85 13.86
CA LEU A 190 0.56 -3.09 14.74
C LEU A 190 0.55 -3.66 16.18
N ASP A 191 1.71 -3.62 16.83
CA ASP A 191 1.82 -4.02 18.24
C ASP A 191 1.36 -2.88 19.18
N MET A 192 0.09 -2.92 19.54
CA MET A 192 -0.55 -1.96 20.44
C MET A 192 -0.42 -2.31 21.92
N ARG A 193 0.18 -3.45 22.29
CA ARG A 193 0.15 -4.01 23.66
C ARG A 193 0.87 -3.19 24.72
N ASN A 194 1.80 -2.33 24.34
CA ASN A 194 2.57 -1.50 25.27
C ASN A 194 2.15 -0.02 25.24
N ILE A 195 1.04 0.30 24.59
CA ILE A 195 0.49 1.64 24.62
C ILE A 195 -0.18 1.78 26.00
N LYS A 196 0.41 2.62 26.86
CA LYS A 196 -0.24 3.00 28.10
C LYS A 196 -1.54 3.72 27.76
N THR A 197 -2.66 3.10 28.11
CA THR A 197 -3.96 3.79 28.00
C THR A 197 -3.94 4.96 28.98
N GLN A 198 -3.89 6.18 28.46
CA GLN A 198 -4.15 7.37 29.24
C GLN A 198 -5.64 7.70 29.15
N LYS A 199 -6.23 8.10 30.26
CA LYS A 199 -7.58 8.66 30.24
C LYS A 199 -7.52 9.96 29.43
N VAL A 200 -8.07 9.94 28.24
CA VAL A 200 -8.20 11.13 27.41
C VAL A 200 -9.26 12.04 28.07
N PRO A 201 -8.97 13.32 28.31
CA PRO A 201 -9.99 14.26 28.81
C PRO A 201 -11.22 14.20 27.90
N VAL A 202 -12.41 14.24 28.49
CA VAL A 202 -13.68 14.14 27.76
C VAL A 202 -13.71 15.17 26.63
N LEU A 203 -13.28 16.40 26.90
CA LEU A 203 -13.22 17.47 25.89
C LEU A 203 -12.36 17.08 24.68
N THR A 204 -11.16 16.54 24.91
CA THR A 204 -10.26 16.09 23.82
C THR A 204 -10.89 14.93 23.04
N GLY A 205 -11.49 13.97 23.72
CA GLY A 205 -12.19 12.85 23.08
C GLY A 205 -13.37 13.33 22.22
N THR A 206 -14.14 14.31 22.74
CA THR A 206 -15.25 14.91 22.00
C THR A 206 -14.78 15.67 20.76
N VAL A 207 -13.74 16.50 20.88
CA VAL A 207 -13.17 17.24 19.75
C VAL A 207 -12.66 16.29 18.67
N VAL A 208 -11.89 15.26 19.05
CA VAL A 208 -11.39 14.25 18.10
C VAL A 208 -12.55 13.49 17.45
N GLY A 209 -13.57 13.15 18.23
CA GLY A 209 -14.77 12.46 17.71
C GLY A 209 -15.54 13.33 16.70
N LEU A 210 -15.76 14.60 17.01
CA LEU A 210 -16.45 15.53 16.13
C LEU A 210 -15.67 15.83 14.84
N THR A 211 -14.36 16.03 14.96
CA THR A 211 -13.51 16.23 13.77
C THR A 211 -13.45 14.98 12.90
N GLY A 212 -13.36 13.78 13.50
CA GLY A 212 -13.44 12.52 12.77
C GLY A 212 -14.79 12.33 12.06
N ALA A 213 -15.90 12.63 12.74
CA ALA A 213 -17.24 12.57 12.15
C ALA A 213 -17.41 13.58 10.99
N ALA A 214 -16.93 14.81 11.15
CA ALA A 214 -16.96 15.82 10.10
C ALA A 214 -16.11 15.41 8.89
N ALA A 215 -14.90 14.86 9.10
CA ALA A 215 -14.06 14.34 8.03
C ALA A 215 -14.71 13.17 7.31
N ALA A 216 -15.35 12.25 8.03
CA ALA A 216 -16.09 11.14 7.43
C ALA A 216 -17.27 11.62 6.59
N ALA A 217 -18.04 12.59 7.10
CA ALA A 217 -19.16 13.18 6.37
C ALA A 217 -18.70 13.87 5.08
N LEU A 218 -17.63 14.65 5.13
CA LEU A 218 -17.04 15.28 3.95
C LEU A 218 -16.55 14.24 2.93
N SER A 219 -15.88 13.18 3.39
CA SER A 219 -15.42 12.09 2.51
C SER A 219 -16.58 11.38 1.81
N ILE A 220 -17.69 11.15 2.52
CA ILE A 220 -18.92 10.58 1.92
C ILE A 220 -19.51 11.54 0.89
N MET A 221 -19.62 12.83 1.21
CA MET A 221 -20.13 13.84 0.28
C MET A 221 -19.29 13.93 -0.98
N CYS A 222 -17.94 13.96 -0.84
CA CYS A 222 -17.04 13.94 -1.99
C CYS A 222 -17.23 12.67 -2.84
N GLY A 223 -17.27 11.49 -2.21
CA GLY A 223 -17.47 10.23 -2.92
C GLY A 223 -18.82 10.15 -3.67
N VAL A 224 -19.91 10.61 -3.04
CA VAL A 224 -21.22 10.67 -3.70
C VAL A 224 -21.21 11.67 -4.86
N SER A 225 -20.60 12.84 -4.68
CA SER A 225 -20.44 13.84 -5.73
C SER A 225 -19.65 13.27 -6.92
N ASP A 226 -18.56 12.55 -6.65
CA ASP A 226 -17.73 11.93 -7.69
C ASP A 226 -18.49 10.85 -8.48
N VAL A 227 -19.26 10.00 -7.81
CA VAL A 227 -20.13 9.02 -8.46
C VAL A 227 -21.20 9.72 -9.33
N CYS A 228 -21.79 10.81 -8.84
CA CYS A 228 -22.76 11.59 -9.63
C CYS A 228 -22.08 12.22 -10.86
N TYR A 229 -20.88 12.77 -10.70
CA TYR A 229 -20.11 13.38 -11.79
C TYR A 229 -19.76 12.35 -12.87
N THR A 230 -19.19 11.22 -12.48
CA THR A 230 -18.79 10.14 -13.40
C THR A 230 -19.98 9.49 -14.11
N SER A 231 -21.17 9.52 -13.50
CA SER A 231 -22.43 9.08 -14.14
C SER A 231 -23.08 10.14 -15.03
N GLY A 232 -22.47 11.31 -15.21
CA GLY A 232 -22.98 12.40 -16.05
C GLY A 232 -24.05 13.27 -15.40
N ASN A 233 -24.35 13.06 -14.13
CA ASN A 233 -25.34 13.86 -13.39
C ASN A 233 -24.67 15.04 -12.68
N TYR A 234 -24.18 16.00 -13.44
CA TYR A 234 -23.40 17.15 -12.95
C TYR A 234 -24.18 18.03 -11.97
N LYS A 235 -25.51 18.21 -12.17
CA LYS A 235 -26.36 19.00 -11.25
C LYS A 235 -26.47 18.34 -9.86
N ALA A 236 -26.54 17.01 -9.80
CA ALA A 236 -26.54 16.30 -8.54
C ALA A 236 -25.15 16.35 -7.87
N ALA A 237 -24.09 16.22 -8.63
CA ALA A 237 -22.72 16.34 -8.14
C ALA A 237 -22.46 17.70 -7.47
N GLU A 238 -22.80 18.79 -8.15
CA GLU A 238 -22.68 20.16 -7.64
C GLU A 238 -23.51 20.40 -6.38
N LYS A 239 -24.74 19.85 -6.35
CA LYS A 239 -25.62 19.98 -5.17
C LYS A 239 -25.08 19.26 -3.94
N VAL A 240 -24.38 18.12 -4.11
CA VAL A 240 -23.81 17.35 -3.01
C VAL A 240 -22.51 17.99 -2.52
N TYR A 241 -21.61 18.36 -3.43
CA TYR A 241 -20.35 19.02 -3.10
C TYR A 241 -19.81 19.80 -4.29
N SER A 242 -19.92 21.12 -4.22
CA SER A 242 -19.53 22.03 -5.30
C SER A 242 -18.01 22.12 -5.54
N GLY A 243 -17.19 21.75 -4.57
CA GLY A 243 -15.72 21.73 -4.70
C GLY A 243 -15.17 20.68 -5.66
N ASN A 244 -16.00 19.75 -6.13
CA ASN A 244 -15.60 18.65 -7.03
C ASN A 244 -15.79 19.00 -8.52
N THR A 245 -16.22 20.22 -8.83
CA THR A 245 -16.57 20.69 -10.20
C THR A 245 -15.47 21.54 -10.84
N MET A 246 -14.24 21.52 -10.31
CA MET A 246 -13.08 22.23 -10.88
C MET A 246 -12.20 21.32 -11.71
#